data_391ea5b4bf41e6ab23befb9b021aa5e2
#
_entry.id   391ea5b4bf41e6ab23befb9b021aa5e2
#
_cell.length_a   1.000
_cell.length_b   1.000
_cell.length_c   1.000
_cell.angle_alpha   90.00
_cell.angle_beta   90.00
_cell.angle_gamma   90.00
#
_symmetry.space_group_name_H-M   'P 1'
#
loop_
_entity.id
_entity.type
_entity.pdbx_description
1 polymer ?
#
loop_
_entity_poly.entity_id
_entity_poly.type
_entity_poly.pdbx_seq_one_letter_code
_entity_poly.pdbx_strand_id
1 'polypeptide(L)'
;MEKFNCFKFLIIFTLMKNDKISIKLKSVKKSDCEFLYDLLKERHPSANISHKKMPSFLQHVKFVLSKPYSKWYVIEISTNNVGSVYLSKNDEIGIFIKNDFHRKGIASQTINLLMKKHPRSRYLANVNPKNKKSIQFFKNQKFNLIQHTYELKK
;
A
#
# COMPACT_ATOMS: atom_id res chain seq x y z
N MET A 1 48.62 8.19 -21.49
CA MET A 1 47.35 7.48 -21.80
C MET A 1 46.89 6.74 -20.55
N GLU A 2 46.01 7.39 -19.78
CA GLU A 2 45.47 6.84 -18.52
C GLU A 2 44.42 5.81 -18.86
N LYS A 3 44.63 4.58 -18.45
CA LYS A 3 43.59 3.54 -18.44
C LYS A 3 42.54 3.94 -17.40
N PHE A 4 41.47 4.57 -17.84
CA PHE A 4 40.29 4.85 -17.04
C PHE A 4 39.77 3.54 -16.46
N ASN A 5 39.79 3.47 -15.15
CA ASN A 5 39.57 2.28 -14.35
C ASN A 5 38.09 1.88 -14.36
N CYS A 6 37.66 1.12 -15.38
CA CYS A 6 36.32 0.58 -15.58
C CYS A 6 35.80 -0.23 -14.37
N PHE A 7 36.75 -0.76 -13.56
CA PHE A 7 36.44 -1.51 -12.33
C PHE A 7 35.86 -0.65 -11.22
N LYS A 8 36.25 0.61 -11.07
CA LYS A 8 35.67 1.51 -10.05
C LYS A 8 34.24 1.89 -10.38
N PHE A 9 33.93 2.08 -11.67
CA PHE A 9 32.56 2.38 -12.10
C PHE A 9 31.60 1.19 -11.90
N LEU A 10 32.11 -0.03 -12.15
CA LEU A 10 31.32 -1.26 -11.95
C LEU A 10 31.03 -1.52 -10.46
N ILE A 11 31.98 -1.25 -9.57
CA ILE A 11 31.81 -1.39 -8.11
C ILE A 11 30.80 -0.35 -7.59
N ILE A 12 30.89 0.91 -8.04
CA ILE A 12 29.93 1.97 -7.65
C ILE A 12 28.53 1.63 -8.16
N PHE A 13 28.37 1.12 -9.40
CA PHE A 13 27.09 0.71 -9.96
C PHE A 13 26.51 -0.53 -9.25
N THR A 14 27.36 -1.45 -8.77
CA THR A 14 26.94 -2.63 -7.99
C THR A 14 26.56 -2.26 -6.56
N LEU A 15 27.23 -1.27 -5.95
CA LEU A 15 26.89 -0.75 -4.63
C LEU A 15 25.58 0.06 -4.63
N MET A 16 25.25 0.75 -5.74
CA MET A 16 23.96 1.46 -5.87
C MET A 16 22.75 0.54 -6.11
N LYS A 17 22.94 -0.77 -6.40
CA LYS A 17 21.85 -1.72 -6.63
C LYS A 17 21.31 -2.41 -5.36
N ASN A 18 21.82 -2.12 -4.18
CA ASN A 18 21.46 -2.83 -2.94
C ASN A 18 21.01 -1.95 -1.78
N ASP A 19 20.61 -0.71 -2.01
CA ASP A 19 19.90 0.06 -0.99
C ASP A 19 18.49 -0.50 -0.85
N LYS A 20 18.40 -1.53 -0.03
CA LYS A 20 17.14 -2.14 0.38
C LYS A 20 16.32 -1.07 1.08
N ILE A 21 15.27 -0.58 0.40
CA ILE A 21 14.38 0.46 0.96
C ILE A 21 13.92 -0.01 2.34
N SER A 22 14.29 0.74 3.38
CA SER A 22 13.88 0.43 4.75
C SER A 22 12.45 0.90 4.97
N ILE A 23 11.51 -0.04 5.00
CA ILE A 23 10.09 0.22 5.25
C ILE A 23 9.78 0.00 6.72
N LYS A 24 9.14 0.98 7.35
CA LYS A 24 8.58 0.88 8.70
C LYS A 24 7.06 0.92 8.66
N LEU A 25 6.41 0.08 9.45
CA LEU A 25 4.97 0.07 9.66
C LEU A 25 4.66 0.71 11.01
N LYS A 26 4.19 1.95 10.99
CA LYS A 26 3.74 2.69 12.18
C LYS A 26 2.25 2.48 12.40
N SER A 27 1.84 2.02 13.58
CA SER A 27 0.42 1.93 13.91
C SER A 27 -0.25 3.30 13.78
N VAL A 28 -1.41 3.33 13.10
CA VAL A 28 -2.19 4.54 12.89
C VAL A 28 -2.62 5.14 14.22
N LYS A 29 -2.45 6.45 14.35
CA LYS A 29 -2.83 7.29 15.50
C LYS A 29 -3.75 8.42 15.05
N LYS A 30 -4.34 9.14 16.00
CA LYS A 30 -5.14 10.33 15.73
C LYS A 30 -4.37 11.40 14.94
N SER A 31 -3.09 11.56 15.23
CA SER A 31 -2.20 12.48 14.51
C SER A 31 -2.02 12.18 13.03
N ASP A 32 -2.36 10.98 12.58
CA ASP A 32 -2.20 10.56 11.18
C ASP A 32 -3.46 10.84 10.34
N CYS A 33 -4.55 11.38 10.93
CA CYS A 33 -5.81 11.60 10.24
C CYS A 33 -5.67 12.51 9.01
N GLU A 34 -4.88 13.58 9.10
CA GLU A 34 -4.65 14.50 7.98
C GLU A 34 -3.93 13.80 6.83
N PHE A 35 -2.81 13.13 7.13
CA PHE A 35 -2.07 12.35 6.14
C PHE A 35 -2.95 11.29 5.45
N LEU A 36 -3.73 10.54 6.22
CA LEU A 36 -4.62 9.50 5.68
C LEU A 36 -5.75 10.10 4.84
N TYR A 37 -6.23 11.30 5.18
CA TYR A 37 -7.23 12.01 4.40
C TYR A 37 -6.68 12.51 3.07
N ASP A 38 -5.47 13.07 3.06
CA ASP A 38 -4.80 13.48 1.83
C ASP A 38 -4.48 12.29 0.94
N LEU A 39 -4.03 11.19 1.54
CA LEU A 39 -3.82 9.93 0.82
C LEU A 39 -5.12 9.41 0.18
N LEU A 40 -6.26 9.59 0.84
CA LEU A 40 -7.57 9.23 0.31
C LEU A 40 -7.96 10.12 -0.89
N LYS A 41 -7.62 11.43 -0.87
CA LYS A 41 -7.84 12.37 -1.99
C LYS A 41 -7.03 11.99 -3.24
N GLU A 42 -5.80 11.48 -3.07
CA GLU A 42 -4.96 11.02 -4.19
C GLU A 42 -5.53 9.77 -4.89
N ARG A 43 -6.50 9.11 -4.28
CA ARG A 43 -7.01 7.83 -4.75
C ARG A 43 -7.81 8.00 -6.04
N HIS A 44 -7.37 7.32 -7.09
CA HIS A 44 -8.10 7.31 -8.35
C HIS A 44 -9.49 6.67 -8.17
N PRO A 45 -10.57 7.19 -8.80
CA PRO A 45 -11.93 6.64 -8.68
C PRO A 45 -12.04 5.14 -8.98
N SER A 46 -11.22 4.62 -9.91
CA SER A 46 -11.18 3.18 -10.21
C SER A 46 -10.66 2.31 -9.06
N ALA A 47 -10.06 2.90 -8.05
CA ALA A 47 -9.62 2.16 -6.85
C ALA A 47 -10.73 2.04 -5.79
N ASN A 48 -11.83 2.78 -5.94
CA ASN A 48 -12.94 2.75 -4.99
C ASN A 48 -13.83 1.53 -5.24
N ILE A 49 -14.13 0.80 -4.18
CA ILE A 49 -15.06 -0.33 -4.20
C ILE A 49 -16.41 0.14 -3.63
N SER A 50 -16.41 0.64 -2.40
CA SER A 50 -17.62 0.94 -1.63
C SER A 50 -17.98 2.43 -1.58
N HIS A 51 -17.01 3.33 -1.74
CA HIS A 51 -17.21 4.77 -1.56
C HIS A 51 -17.11 5.50 -2.90
N LYS A 52 -18.23 6.09 -3.32
CA LYS A 52 -18.32 6.89 -4.56
C LYS A 52 -18.05 8.37 -4.34
N LYS A 53 -18.25 8.85 -3.11
CA LYS A 53 -18.00 10.25 -2.73
C LYS A 53 -16.89 10.33 -1.68
N MET A 54 -16.08 11.37 -1.79
CA MET A 54 -15.09 11.71 -0.78
C MET A 54 -15.82 12.08 0.52
N PRO A 55 -15.52 11.45 1.67
CA PRO A 55 -16.11 11.84 2.95
C PRO A 55 -15.62 13.23 3.37
N SER A 56 -16.37 13.92 4.24
CA SER A 56 -15.83 15.11 4.89
C SER A 56 -14.66 14.74 5.82
N PHE A 57 -13.81 15.71 6.13
CA PHE A 57 -12.69 15.47 7.06
C PHE A 57 -13.16 14.98 8.43
N LEU A 58 -14.27 15.53 8.94
CA LEU A 58 -14.84 15.10 10.22
C LEU A 58 -15.33 13.63 10.17
N GLN A 59 -15.98 13.22 9.08
CA GLN A 59 -16.38 11.82 8.88
C GLN A 59 -15.16 10.90 8.82
N HIS A 60 -14.10 11.33 8.14
CA HIS A 60 -12.85 10.59 8.06
C HIS A 60 -12.18 10.43 9.43
N VAL A 61 -12.12 11.51 10.22
CA VAL A 61 -11.58 11.46 11.60
C VAL A 61 -12.37 10.46 12.46
N LYS A 62 -13.71 10.52 12.42
CA LYS A 62 -14.56 9.54 13.13
C LYS A 62 -14.28 8.11 12.70
N PHE A 63 -14.10 7.88 11.40
CA PHE A 63 -13.75 6.57 10.87
C PHE A 63 -12.40 6.08 11.38
N VAL A 64 -11.36 6.92 11.36
CA VAL A 64 -10.03 6.55 11.87
C VAL A 64 -10.09 6.22 13.36
N LEU A 65 -10.81 7.03 14.16
CA LEU A 65 -10.94 6.84 15.60
C LEU A 65 -11.76 5.59 15.97
N SER A 66 -12.65 5.13 15.08
CA SER A 66 -13.43 3.89 15.30
C SER A 66 -12.60 2.62 15.21
N LYS A 67 -11.32 2.71 14.79
CA LYS A 67 -10.41 1.57 14.61
C LYS A 67 -11.04 0.44 13.77
N PRO A 68 -11.45 0.71 12.52
CA PRO A 68 -12.27 -0.20 11.71
C PRO A 68 -11.54 -1.49 11.31
N TYR A 69 -10.21 -1.49 11.35
CA TYR A 69 -9.38 -2.61 10.94
C TYR A 69 -8.74 -3.32 12.13
N SER A 70 -8.44 -4.61 12.00
CA SER A 70 -7.72 -5.36 13.02
C SER A 70 -6.29 -4.85 13.18
N LYS A 71 -5.66 -4.45 12.07
CA LYS A 71 -4.34 -3.81 12.01
C LYS A 71 -4.37 -2.71 10.97
N TRP A 72 -3.84 -1.55 11.29
CA TRP A 72 -3.74 -0.42 10.38
C TRP A 72 -2.44 0.34 10.60
N TYR A 73 -1.69 0.54 9.52
CA TYR A 73 -0.36 1.13 9.56
C TYR A 73 -0.22 2.26 8.55
N VAL A 74 0.51 3.30 8.95
CA VAL A 74 1.18 4.22 8.03
C VAL A 74 2.49 3.58 7.60
N ILE A 75 2.77 3.63 6.31
CA ILE A 75 4.03 3.17 5.71
C ILE A 75 5.01 4.32 5.70
N GLU A 76 6.14 4.14 6.37
CA GLU A 76 7.19 5.16 6.48
C GLU A 76 8.48 4.68 5.81
N ILE A 77 9.11 5.58 5.05
CA ILE A 77 10.44 5.40 4.45
C ILE A 77 11.26 6.65 4.77
N SER A 78 12.41 6.49 5.41
CA SER A 78 13.32 7.61 5.77
C SER A 78 12.57 8.79 6.41
N THR A 79 11.72 8.54 7.42
CA THR A 79 10.88 9.52 8.13
C THR A 79 9.68 10.08 7.34
N ASN A 80 9.55 9.77 6.05
CA ASN A 80 8.43 10.21 5.23
C ASN A 80 7.28 9.21 5.25
N ASN A 81 6.06 9.68 5.47
CA ASN A 81 4.85 8.89 5.31
C ASN A 81 4.54 8.75 3.81
N VAL A 82 4.58 7.52 3.29
CA VAL A 82 4.47 7.25 1.85
C VAL A 82 3.23 6.46 1.46
N GLY A 83 2.46 6.00 2.43
CA GLY A 83 1.25 5.22 2.17
C GLY A 83 0.62 4.67 3.42
N SER A 84 -0.35 3.80 3.23
CA SER A 84 -1.07 3.11 4.29
C SER A 84 -1.39 1.68 3.90
N VAL A 85 -1.38 0.77 4.87
CA VAL A 85 -1.76 -0.63 4.70
C VAL A 85 -2.58 -1.09 5.89
N TYR A 86 -3.63 -1.86 5.64
CA TYR A 86 -4.44 -2.45 6.70
C TYR A 86 -4.70 -3.93 6.48
N LEU A 87 -5.05 -4.59 7.57
CA LEU A 87 -5.60 -5.94 7.61
C LEU A 87 -6.94 -5.86 8.33
N SER A 88 -8.03 -6.25 7.66
CA SER A 88 -9.37 -6.27 8.24
C SER A 88 -9.54 -7.46 9.19
N LYS A 89 -10.69 -7.51 9.88
CA LYS A 89 -11.06 -8.67 10.71
C LYS A 89 -11.37 -9.93 9.86
N ASN A 90 -11.67 -9.72 8.56
CA ASN A 90 -11.97 -10.78 7.59
C ASN A 90 -10.75 -11.16 6.73
N ASP A 91 -9.54 -10.88 7.23
CA ASP A 91 -8.27 -11.17 6.56
C ASP A 91 -8.05 -10.43 5.22
N GLU A 92 -8.76 -9.32 5.00
CA GLU A 92 -8.64 -8.52 3.79
C GLU A 92 -7.51 -7.52 3.93
N ILE A 93 -6.59 -7.51 2.97
CA ILE A 93 -5.52 -6.51 2.86
C ILE A 93 -5.98 -5.37 1.95
N GLY A 94 -5.85 -4.14 2.44
CA GLY A 94 -5.92 -2.95 1.62
C GLY A 94 -4.62 -2.17 1.73
N ILE A 95 -4.10 -1.73 0.59
CA ILE A 95 -2.86 -0.95 0.52
C ILE A 95 -3.04 0.22 -0.42
N PHE A 96 -2.49 1.35 -0.03
CA PHE A 96 -2.40 2.53 -0.87
C PHE A 96 -1.04 3.21 -0.67
N ILE A 97 -0.36 3.51 -1.78
CA ILE A 97 0.93 4.20 -1.81
C ILE A 97 0.73 5.53 -2.55
N LYS A 98 1.34 6.62 -2.06
CA LYS A 98 1.35 7.91 -2.75
C LYS A 98 1.91 7.77 -4.17
N ASN A 99 1.38 8.54 -5.11
CA ASN A 99 1.72 8.43 -6.53
C ASN A 99 3.22 8.54 -6.80
N ASP A 100 3.92 9.45 -6.11
CA ASP A 100 5.37 9.69 -6.26
C ASP A 100 6.24 8.49 -5.83
N PHE A 101 5.65 7.54 -5.12
CA PHE A 101 6.33 6.35 -4.62
C PHE A 101 5.93 5.06 -5.35
N HIS A 102 5.17 5.17 -6.43
CA HIS A 102 4.81 4.01 -7.25
C HIS A 102 6.02 3.43 -7.99
N ARG A 103 5.93 2.15 -8.41
CA ARG A 103 6.93 1.41 -9.20
C ARG A 103 8.31 1.24 -8.53
N LYS A 104 8.40 1.44 -7.22
CA LYS A 104 9.63 1.28 -6.42
C LYS A 104 9.64 -0.02 -5.59
N GLY A 105 8.71 -0.94 -5.84
CA GLY A 105 8.61 -2.20 -5.10
C GLY A 105 8.08 -2.08 -3.67
N ILE A 106 7.70 -0.86 -3.23
CA ILE A 106 7.27 -0.58 -1.85
C ILE A 106 6.03 -1.38 -1.48
N ALA A 107 5.02 -1.45 -2.36
CA ALA A 107 3.79 -2.18 -2.08
C ALA A 107 4.04 -3.68 -1.84
N SER A 108 4.87 -4.33 -2.65
CA SER A 108 5.22 -5.75 -2.48
C SER A 108 5.95 -6.00 -1.17
N GLN A 109 6.95 -5.18 -0.86
CA GLN A 109 7.69 -5.29 0.40
C GLN A 109 6.78 -5.05 1.62
N THR A 110 5.87 -4.07 1.52
CA THR A 110 4.90 -3.74 2.58
C THR A 110 3.97 -4.90 2.86
N ILE A 111 3.38 -5.52 1.82
CA ILE A 111 2.48 -6.68 1.99
C ILE A 111 3.23 -7.85 2.63
N ASN A 112 4.43 -8.16 2.16
CA ASN A 112 5.25 -9.22 2.73
C ASN A 112 5.57 -8.96 4.21
N LEU A 113 5.89 -7.70 4.56
CA LEU A 113 6.16 -7.30 5.94
C LEU A 113 4.90 -7.41 6.81
N LEU A 114 3.73 -7.00 6.29
CA LEU A 114 2.45 -7.12 6.99
C LEU A 114 2.10 -8.58 7.25
N MET A 115 2.20 -9.46 6.25
CA MET A 115 1.90 -10.89 6.37
C MET A 115 2.85 -11.58 7.35
N LYS A 116 4.15 -11.26 7.28
CA LYS A 116 5.14 -11.77 8.24
C LYS A 116 4.84 -11.34 9.67
N LYS A 117 4.40 -10.09 9.87
CA LYS A 117 4.08 -9.53 11.18
C LYS A 117 2.77 -10.08 11.75
N HIS A 118 1.82 -10.41 10.89
CA HIS A 118 0.47 -10.86 11.26
C HIS A 118 0.08 -12.10 10.46
N PRO A 119 0.65 -13.28 10.79
CA PRO A 119 0.34 -14.52 10.08
C PRO A 119 -1.17 -14.85 10.14
N ARG A 120 -1.71 -15.29 9.00
CA ARG A 120 -3.08 -15.79 8.82
C ARG A 120 -3.05 -17.04 7.95
N SER A 121 -4.06 -17.88 8.04
CA SER A 121 -4.24 -19.04 7.17
C SER A 121 -4.50 -18.66 5.71
N ARG A 122 -5.08 -17.46 5.49
CA ARG A 122 -5.30 -16.87 4.17
C ARG A 122 -5.27 -15.35 4.24
N TYR A 123 -5.13 -14.73 3.09
CA TYR A 123 -5.31 -13.28 2.91
C TYR A 123 -6.18 -13.04 1.69
N LEU A 124 -7.03 -12.02 1.78
CA LEU A 124 -7.93 -11.59 0.72
C LEU A 124 -7.55 -10.18 0.27
N ALA A 125 -7.92 -9.81 -0.94
CA ALA A 125 -7.84 -8.45 -1.45
C ALA A 125 -9.05 -8.15 -2.32
N ASN A 126 -9.84 -7.16 -1.93
CA ASN A 126 -10.97 -6.68 -2.72
C ASN A 126 -10.45 -5.64 -3.70
N VAL A 127 -10.63 -5.87 -4.99
CA VAL A 127 -10.13 -5.00 -6.06
C VAL A 127 -11.27 -4.66 -7.01
N ASN A 128 -11.43 -3.36 -7.29
CA ASN A 128 -12.39 -2.93 -8.31
C ASN A 128 -12.00 -3.51 -9.67
N PRO A 129 -12.92 -4.15 -10.43
CA PRO A 129 -12.64 -4.75 -11.74
C PRO A 129 -12.06 -3.77 -12.77
N LYS A 130 -12.30 -2.48 -12.62
CA LYS A 130 -11.73 -1.42 -13.46
C LYS A 130 -10.27 -1.08 -13.09
N ASN A 131 -9.80 -1.47 -11.91
CA ASN A 131 -8.44 -1.19 -11.44
C ASN A 131 -7.44 -2.25 -11.93
N LYS A 132 -7.11 -2.20 -13.22
CA LYS A 132 -6.20 -3.15 -13.87
C LYS A 132 -4.81 -3.22 -13.19
N LYS A 133 -4.31 -2.08 -12.69
CA LYS A 133 -3.01 -2.01 -12.00
C LYS A 133 -3.01 -2.83 -10.71
N SER A 134 -4.04 -2.69 -9.87
CA SER A 134 -4.17 -3.47 -8.64
C SER A 134 -4.41 -4.95 -8.91
N ILE A 135 -5.23 -5.29 -9.92
CA ILE A 135 -5.43 -6.68 -10.34
C ILE A 135 -4.08 -7.32 -10.70
N GLN A 136 -3.29 -6.67 -11.56
CA GLN A 136 -1.98 -7.19 -11.95
C GLN A 136 -1.02 -7.27 -10.76
N PHE A 137 -1.05 -6.27 -9.88
CA PHE A 137 -0.24 -6.26 -8.65
C PHE A 137 -0.53 -7.49 -7.79
N PHE A 138 -1.80 -7.75 -7.44
CA PHE A 138 -2.15 -8.90 -6.60
C PHE A 138 -1.87 -10.25 -7.28
N LYS A 139 -2.08 -10.37 -8.60
CA LYS A 139 -1.64 -11.55 -9.35
C LYS A 139 -0.13 -11.79 -9.22
N ASN A 140 0.69 -10.75 -9.33
CA ASN A 140 2.13 -10.85 -9.16
C ASN A 140 2.53 -11.25 -7.71
N GLN A 141 1.69 -10.91 -6.73
CA GLN A 141 1.83 -11.37 -5.33
C GLN A 141 1.25 -12.77 -5.08
N LYS A 142 0.91 -13.53 -6.14
CA LYS A 142 0.37 -14.90 -6.10
C LYS A 142 -1.04 -15.01 -5.51
N PHE A 143 -1.80 -13.92 -5.49
CA PHE A 143 -3.24 -13.97 -5.20
C PHE A 143 -4.00 -14.48 -6.42
N ASN A 144 -4.95 -15.38 -6.17
CA ASN A 144 -5.85 -15.94 -7.17
C ASN A 144 -7.24 -15.30 -7.06
N LEU A 145 -7.93 -15.14 -8.19
CA LEU A 145 -9.32 -14.71 -8.19
C LEU A 145 -10.20 -15.86 -7.67
N ILE A 146 -11.00 -15.57 -6.65
CA ILE A 146 -11.88 -16.56 -6.00
C ILE A 146 -13.36 -16.22 -6.10
N GLN A 147 -13.72 -14.97 -6.43
CA GLN A 147 -15.10 -14.50 -6.39
C GLN A 147 -15.33 -13.32 -7.34
N HIS A 148 -16.53 -13.29 -7.94
CA HIS A 148 -17.10 -12.10 -8.58
C HIS A 148 -18.29 -11.59 -7.74
N THR A 149 -18.39 -10.28 -7.55
CA THR A 149 -19.53 -9.64 -6.86
C THR A 149 -20.29 -8.78 -7.85
N TYR A 150 -21.61 -8.96 -7.91
CA TYR A 150 -22.53 -8.20 -8.76
C TYR A 150 -23.44 -7.34 -7.88
N GLU A 151 -23.75 -6.13 -8.33
CA GLU A 151 -24.64 -5.19 -7.63
C GLU A 151 -25.86 -4.88 -8.52
N LEU A 152 -27.07 -5.03 -7.99
CA LEU A 152 -28.30 -4.49 -8.57
C LEU A 152 -28.68 -3.22 -7.79
N LYS A 153 -28.77 -2.10 -8.47
CA LYS A 153 -29.31 -0.85 -7.90
C LYS A 153 -30.77 -0.71 -8.29
N LYS A 154 -31.61 -0.46 -7.30
CA LYS A 154 -33.01 -0.07 -7.47
C LYS A 154 -33.15 1.44 -7.48
#